data_a6f311419459e695a959539bd271e72b
#
_entry.id   a6f311419459e695a959539bd271e72b
#
_cell.length_a   1.000
_cell.length_b   1.000
_cell.length_c   1.000
_cell.angle_alpha   90.00
_cell.angle_beta   90.00
_cell.angle_gamma   90.00
#
_symmetry.space_group_name_H-M   'P 1'
#
loop_
_entity.id
_entity.type
_entity.pdbx_description
1 polymer ?
#
loop_
_entity_poly.entity_id
_entity_poly.type
_entity_poly.pdbx_seq_one_letter_code
_entity_poly.pdbx_strand_id
1 'polypeptide(L)'
;MIEVALRLGLDKPAESRRVVLRQGEFGNMRLRLVVCEGGMAKDVSLYDAALCVAGLCVEVPCNIADGVVFLTVPKGLTAKAGKGRAYVRLSQVSDGTADDADTVQTDVITTQTFELEVLEGVQP
;
A
#
# COMPACT_ATOMS: atom_id res chain seq x y z
N MET A 1 -13.49 -12.78 -5.95
CA MET A 1 -12.35 -12.09 -5.33
C MET A 1 -12.80 -11.41 -4.07
N ILE A 2 -12.06 -11.59 -2.99
CA ILE A 2 -12.34 -10.94 -1.70
C ILE A 2 -11.70 -9.55 -1.73
N GLU A 3 -12.45 -8.54 -1.30
CA GLU A 3 -11.92 -7.19 -1.18
C GLU A 3 -11.92 -6.76 0.28
N VAL A 4 -10.78 -6.26 0.74
CA VAL A 4 -10.64 -5.67 2.08
C VAL A 4 -10.36 -4.19 1.91
N ALA A 5 -11.20 -3.36 2.50
CA ALA A 5 -11.06 -1.91 2.44
C ALA A 5 -10.46 -1.37 3.74
N LEU A 6 -9.47 -0.51 3.60
CA LEU A 6 -8.81 0.18 4.70
C LEU A 6 -8.80 1.67 4.46
N ARG A 7 -8.90 2.44 5.53
CA ARG A 7 -8.69 3.89 5.50
C ARG A 7 -7.37 4.19 6.19
N LEU A 8 -6.48 4.87 5.50
CA LEU A 8 -5.14 5.17 6.00
C LEU A 8 -4.93 6.68 6.03
N GLY A 9 -4.72 7.21 7.21
CA GLY A 9 -4.52 8.65 7.40
C GLY A 9 -3.12 9.11 7.06
N LEU A 10 -3.00 10.34 6.54
CA LEU A 10 -1.73 11.00 6.32
C LEU A 10 -1.33 11.85 7.53
N ASP A 11 -2.28 12.56 8.10
CA ASP A 11 -2.06 13.52 9.19
C ASP A 11 -2.56 13.00 10.52
N LYS A 12 -3.64 12.25 10.52
CA LYS A 12 -4.22 11.63 11.72
C LYS A 12 -4.42 10.16 11.48
N PRO A 13 -4.16 9.32 12.50
CA PRO A 13 -4.45 7.90 12.35
C PRO A 13 -5.95 7.72 12.12
N ALA A 14 -6.29 7.06 11.04
CA ALA A 14 -7.61 6.51 10.85
C ALA A 14 -7.71 5.21 11.65
N GLU A 15 -8.86 4.59 11.62
CA GLU A 15 -9.09 3.34 12.33
C GLU A 15 -8.03 2.30 11.95
N SER A 16 -7.28 1.83 12.94
CA SER A 16 -6.22 0.85 12.74
C SER A 16 -6.82 -0.53 12.55
N ARG A 17 -6.53 -1.16 11.41
CA ARG A 17 -6.94 -2.53 11.15
C ARG A 17 -5.74 -3.44 10.94
N ARG A 18 -5.94 -4.70 11.26
CA ARG A 18 -5.00 -5.76 10.94
C ARG A 18 -5.50 -6.50 9.69
N VAL A 19 -4.61 -6.69 8.74
CA VAL A 19 -4.88 -7.51 7.56
C VAL A 19 -4.20 -8.84 7.77
N VAL A 20 -4.96 -9.92 7.64
CA VAL A 20 -4.45 -11.27 7.81
C VAL A 20 -4.49 -11.97 6.47
N LEU A 21 -3.33 -12.43 6.03
CA LEU A 21 -3.15 -13.19 4.80
C LEU A 21 -2.67 -14.58 5.16
N ARG A 22 -2.69 -15.49 4.20
CA ARG A 22 -2.23 -16.85 4.41
C ARG A 22 -1.09 -17.15 3.45
N GLN A 23 -0.04 -17.77 3.97
CA GLN A 23 1.15 -18.10 3.18
C GLN A 23 0.78 -18.92 1.96
N GLY A 24 1.30 -18.51 0.80
CA GLY A 24 1.07 -19.18 -0.46
C GLY A 24 -0.20 -18.81 -1.18
N GLU A 25 -1.10 -18.05 -0.56
CA GLU A 25 -2.32 -17.58 -1.22
C GLU A 25 -2.09 -16.21 -1.85
N PHE A 26 -2.41 -16.10 -3.12
CA PHE A 26 -2.28 -14.83 -3.85
C PHE A 26 -3.30 -14.80 -5.00
N GLY A 27 -3.58 -13.59 -5.48
CA GLY A 27 -4.46 -13.38 -6.63
C GLY A 27 -5.95 -13.41 -6.33
N ASN A 28 -6.37 -13.79 -5.12
CA ASN A 28 -7.78 -13.92 -4.75
C ASN A 28 -8.26 -12.85 -3.76
N MET A 29 -7.37 -11.96 -3.34
CA MET A 29 -7.71 -10.86 -2.44
C MET A 29 -7.20 -9.55 -3.00
N ARG A 30 -8.04 -8.52 -2.93
CA ARG A 30 -7.68 -7.16 -3.31
C ARG A 30 -7.80 -6.26 -2.10
N LEU A 31 -6.76 -5.46 -1.86
CA LEU A 31 -6.78 -4.41 -0.85
C LEU A 31 -7.21 -3.11 -1.51
N ARG A 32 -8.20 -2.47 -0.92
CA ARG A 32 -8.65 -1.13 -1.32
C ARG A 32 -8.22 -0.17 -0.23
N LEU A 33 -7.24 0.67 -0.55
CA LEU A 33 -6.58 1.52 0.42
C LEU A 33 -6.97 2.97 0.16
N VAL A 34 -7.89 3.48 0.96
CA VAL A 34 -8.36 4.86 0.84
C VAL A 34 -7.45 5.74 1.68
N VAL A 35 -6.73 6.63 1.01
CA VAL A 35 -5.85 7.59 1.69
C VAL A 35 -6.70 8.76 2.18
N CYS A 36 -6.55 9.12 3.45
CA CYS A 36 -7.35 10.16 4.08
C CYS A 36 -6.46 11.30 4.58
N GLU A 37 -6.94 12.52 4.43
CA GLU A 37 -6.32 13.71 4.98
C GLU A 37 -7.42 14.56 5.63
N GLY A 38 -7.22 14.94 6.89
CA GLY A 38 -8.23 15.66 7.65
C GLY A 38 -9.53 14.88 7.84
N GLY A 39 -9.47 13.55 7.88
CA GLY A 39 -10.63 12.69 8.02
C GLY A 39 -11.42 12.45 6.74
N MET A 40 -10.99 13.02 5.62
CA MET A 40 -11.66 12.90 4.33
C MET A 40 -10.79 12.15 3.34
N ALA A 41 -11.40 11.41 2.43
CA ALA A 41 -10.68 10.73 1.36
C ALA A 41 -9.96 11.75 0.49
N LYS A 42 -8.66 11.47 0.24
CA LYS A 42 -7.82 12.29 -0.64
C LYS A 42 -7.70 11.59 -1.99
N ASP A 43 -7.86 12.36 -3.05
CA ASP A 43 -7.60 11.88 -4.41
C ASP A 43 -6.08 11.81 -4.63
N VAL A 44 -5.58 10.61 -4.88
CA VAL A 44 -4.14 10.38 -5.09
C VAL A 44 -3.82 10.03 -6.54
N SER A 45 -4.65 10.43 -7.48
CA SER A 45 -4.50 10.09 -8.91
C SER A 45 -3.19 10.57 -9.52
N LEU A 46 -2.59 11.63 -8.96
CA LEU A 46 -1.33 12.18 -9.47
C LEU A 46 -0.09 11.54 -8.86
N TYR A 47 -0.27 10.54 -8.02
CA TYR A 47 0.83 9.87 -7.33
C TYR A 47 1.08 8.49 -7.90
N ASP A 48 2.30 8.01 -7.69
CA ASP A 48 2.61 6.59 -7.77
C ASP A 48 2.55 6.01 -6.37
N ALA A 49 2.01 4.83 -6.24
CA ALA A 49 1.81 4.21 -4.94
C ALA A 49 2.54 2.87 -4.82
N ALA A 50 3.10 2.62 -3.65
CA ALA A 50 3.70 1.34 -3.32
C ALA A 50 3.32 0.95 -1.90
N LEU A 51 3.01 -0.32 -1.69
CA LEU A 51 2.84 -0.87 -0.35
C LEU A 51 4.20 -1.32 0.16
N CYS A 52 4.60 -0.80 1.30
CA CYS A 52 5.86 -1.15 1.95
C CYS A 52 5.56 -1.92 3.22
N VAL A 53 6.22 -3.06 3.40
CA VAL A 53 6.05 -3.91 4.59
C VAL A 53 7.39 -4.06 5.27
N ALA A 54 7.56 -3.37 6.40
CA ALA A 54 8.85 -3.28 7.06
C ALA A 54 9.36 -4.62 7.59
N GLY A 55 8.53 -5.37 8.28
CA GLY A 55 8.96 -6.65 8.88
C GLY A 55 9.26 -7.75 7.89
N LEU A 56 8.70 -7.68 6.69
CA LEU A 56 8.87 -8.70 5.65
C LEU A 56 9.81 -8.25 4.53
N CYS A 57 10.34 -7.04 4.61
CA CYS A 57 11.23 -6.44 3.60
C CYS A 57 10.65 -6.51 2.19
N VAL A 58 9.36 -6.22 2.06
CA VAL A 58 8.63 -6.29 0.80
C VAL A 58 8.14 -4.90 0.41
N GLU A 59 8.31 -4.58 -0.85
CA GLU A 59 7.76 -3.38 -1.47
C GLU A 59 7.00 -3.80 -2.72
N VAL A 60 5.73 -3.43 -2.82
CA VAL A 60 4.85 -3.87 -3.90
C VAL A 60 4.24 -2.65 -4.57
N PRO A 61 4.43 -2.48 -5.89
CA PRO A 61 3.75 -1.42 -6.62
C PRO A 61 2.24 -1.61 -6.57
N CYS A 62 1.52 -0.52 -6.40
CA CYS A 62 0.06 -0.52 -6.35
C CYS A 62 -0.52 0.19 -7.56
N ASN A 63 -1.77 -0.13 -7.87
CA ASN A 63 -2.52 0.57 -8.90
C ASN A 63 -3.37 1.67 -8.26
N ILE A 64 -3.63 2.72 -9.02
CA ILE A 64 -4.55 3.78 -8.59
C ILE A 64 -5.68 3.86 -9.61
N ALA A 65 -6.90 3.82 -9.09
CA ALA A 65 -8.12 3.97 -9.89
C ALA A 65 -9.11 4.82 -9.10
N ASP A 66 -9.75 5.77 -9.76
CA ASP A 66 -10.73 6.68 -9.14
C ASP A 66 -10.20 7.36 -7.87
N GLY A 67 -8.91 7.71 -7.86
CA GLY A 67 -8.27 8.37 -6.73
C GLY A 67 -7.96 7.46 -5.54
N VAL A 68 -8.12 6.16 -5.68
CA VAL A 68 -7.95 5.18 -4.60
C VAL A 68 -6.85 4.20 -4.97
N VAL A 69 -6.08 3.77 -3.97
CA VAL A 69 -5.00 2.80 -4.15
C VAL A 69 -5.56 1.39 -4.06
N PHE A 70 -5.22 0.56 -5.03
CA PHE A 70 -5.62 -0.85 -5.08
C PHE A 70 -4.41 -1.76 -5.22
N LEU A 71 -4.49 -2.89 -4.59
CA LEU A 71 -3.47 -3.93 -4.69
C LEU A 71 -4.13 -5.31 -4.67
N THR A 72 -3.97 -6.06 -5.74
CA THR A 72 -4.25 -7.50 -5.70
C THR A 72 -3.05 -8.17 -5.05
N VAL A 73 -3.29 -8.95 -4.00
CA VAL A 73 -2.21 -9.56 -3.20
C VAL A 73 -1.34 -10.43 -4.11
N PRO A 74 -0.06 -10.07 -4.31
CA PRO A 74 0.84 -10.83 -5.16
C PRO A 74 1.51 -11.96 -4.41
N LYS A 75 2.08 -12.88 -5.16
CA LYS A 75 2.80 -14.03 -4.63
C LYS A 75 3.92 -13.63 -3.66
N GLY A 76 4.66 -12.58 -3.98
CA GLY A 76 5.79 -12.13 -3.15
C GLY A 76 5.37 -11.66 -1.76
N LEU A 77 4.14 -11.18 -1.60
CA LEU A 77 3.67 -10.68 -0.32
C LEU A 77 3.36 -11.81 0.67
N THR A 78 2.95 -12.97 0.17
CA THR A 78 2.58 -14.11 0.99
C THR A 78 3.62 -15.25 0.96
N ALA A 79 4.80 -14.99 0.42
CA ALA A 79 5.83 -16.02 0.28
C ALA A 79 6.35 -16.52 1.62
N LYS A 80 6.41 -15.63 2.62
CA LYS A 80 6.90 -15.95 3.96
C LYS A 80 5.84 -15.60 5.00
N ALA A 81 5.66 -16.48 5.97
CA ALA A 81 4.84 -16.20 7.13
C ALA A 81 5.54 -15.19 8.05
N GLY A 82 4.78 -14.39 8.75
CA GLY A 82 5.31 -13.41 9.70
C GLY A 82 4.40 -12.21 9.86
N LYS A 83 4.81 -11.33 10.76
CA LYS A 83 4.12 -10.07 11.03
C LYS A 83 4.99 -8.91 10.59
N GLY A 84 4.35 -7.89 10.04
CA GLY A 84 5.03 -6.67 9.68
C GLY A 84 4.10 -5.48 9.79
N ARG A 85 4.70 -4.30 9.74
CA ARG A 85 3.95 -3.06 9.65
C ARG A 85 3.97 -2.58 8.21
N ALA A 86 2.80 -2.35 7.66
CA ALA A 86 2.64 -1.94 6.30
C ALA A 86 2.18 -0.49 6.23
N TYR A 87 2.58 0.19 5.19
CA TYR A 87 2.11 1.55 4.89
C TYR A 87 2.17 1.77 3.39
N VAL A 88 1.44 2.77 2.92
CA VAL A 88 1.51 3.16 1.51
C VAL A 88 2.44 4.36 1.38
N ARG A 89 3.41 4.24 0.49
CA ARG A 89 4.27 5.34 0.06
C ARG A 89 3.73 5.90 -1.24
N LEU A 90 3.45 7.20 -1.23
CA LEU A 90 3.00 7.93 -2.39
C LEU A 90 4.11 8.85 -2.84
N SER A 91 4.45 8.80 -4.11
CA SER A 91 5.48 9.65 -4.67
C SER A 91 4.95 10.36 -5.91
N GLN A 92 5.28 11.62 -6.01
CA GLN A 92 4.94 12.44 -7.17
C GLN A 92 6.23 12.87 -7.83
N VAL A 93 6.35 12.56 -9.12
CA VAL A 93 7.49 12.98 -9.92
C VAL A 93 7.05 14.23 -10.67
N SER A 94 7.76 15.33 -10.47
CA SER A 94 7.52 16.49 -11.32
C SER A 94 8.00 16.15 -12.73
N ASP A 95 7.16 16.40 -13.70
CA ASP A 95 7.61 16.52 -15.08
C ASP A 95 8.61 17.66 -15.12
N GLY A 96 9.87 17.33 -14.93
CA GLY A 96 10.92 18.31 -15.12
C GLY A 96 10.75 18.91 -16.49
N THR A 97 10.47 20.21 -16.51
CA THR A 97 10.68 20.97 -17.71
C THR A 97 12.08 20.63 -18.21
N ALA A 98 12.20 20.46 -19.47
CA ALA A 98 13.31 19.89 -20.20
C ALA A 98 14.73 20.42 -19.89
N ASP A 99 14.89 21.33 -18.98
CA ASP A 99 16.20 21.90 -18.63
C ASP A 99 16.92 21.14 -17.54
N ASP A 100 16.22 20.28 -16.81
CA ASP A 100 16.83 19.42 -15.81
C ASP A 100 16.71 17.98 -16.26
N ALA A 101 17.84 17.42 -16.61
CA ALA A 101 17.94 16.01 -16.91
C ALA A 101 17.64 15.16 -15.67
N ASP A 102 17.46 15.76 -14.52
CA ASP A 102 17.13 15.08 -13.30
C ASP A 102 15.63 15.20 -13.04
N THR A 103 14.92 14.10 -13.21
CA THR A 103 13.56 13.96 -12.73
C THR A 103 13.61 14.10 -11.21
N VAL A 104 13.30 15.28 -10.72
CA VAL A 104 13.26 15.51 -9.29
C VAL A 104 11.93 15.01 -8.77
N GLN A 105 12.01 14.07 -7.87
CA GLN A 105 10.88 13.62 -7.11
C GLN A 105 10.42 14.75 -6.19
N THR A 106 9.25 15.33 -6.44
CA THR A 106 8.82 16.54 -5.75
C THR A 106 8.19 16.27 -4.39
N ASP A 107 7.50 15.13 -4.23
CA ASP A 107 6.84 14.79 -2.98
C ASP A 107 6.94 13.31 -2.71
N VAL A 108 7.29 12.99 -1.48
CA VAL A 108 7.14 11.62 -0.96
C VAL A 108 6.36 11.74 0.33
N ILE A 109 5.19 11.12 0.38
CA ILE A 109 4.39 11.07 1.58
C ILE A 109 4.05 9.62 1.92
N THR A 110 3.90 9.34 3.20
CA THR A 110 3.57 8.00 3.67
C THR A 110 2.32 8.06 4.53
N THR A 111 1.52 7.01 4.44
CA THR A 111 0.35 6.86 5.29
C THR A 111 0.72 6.33 6.68
N GLN A 112 -0.24 6.33 7.59
CA GLN A 112 -0.10 5.59 8.83
C GLN A 112 0.21 4.11 8.54
N THR A 113 0.80 3.45 9.51
CA THR A 113 1.04 2.01 9.41
C THR A 113 -0.18 1.21 9.86
N PHE A 114 -0.32 0.01 9.31
CA PHE A 114 -1.26 -0.99 9.78
C PHE A 114 -0.55 -2.32 9.92
N GLU A 115 -1.11 -3.22 10.71
CA GLU A 115 -0.50 -4.53 10.91
C GLU A 115 -0.85 -5.46 9.75
N LEU A 116 0.17 -6.09 9.17
CA LEU A 116 0.00 -7.14 8.18
C LEU A 116 0.56 -8.43 8.74
N GLU A 117 -0.27 -9.44 8.83
CA GLU A 117 0.14 -10.76 9.29
C GLU A 117 -0.06 -11.79 8.20
N VAL A 118 0.98 -12.56 7.91
CA VAL A 118 0.90 -13.69 6.99
C VAL A 118 1.00 -14.95 7.85
N LEU A 119 -0.11 -15.67 7.93
CA LEU A 119 -0.18 -16.93 8.68
C LEU A 119 0.50 -18.03 7.90
N GLU A 120 1.08 -19.00 8.64
CA GLU A 120 1.62 -20.19 8.01
C GLU A 120 0.56 -20.89 7.18
N GLY A 121 0.95 -21.32 6.00
CA GLY A 121 0.08 -22.09 5.13
C GLY A 121 -0.23 -23.45 5.72
N VAL A 122 -1.38 -24.00 5.30
CA VAL A 122 -1.73 -25.36 5.70
C VAL A 122 -0.83 -26.33 4.97
N GLN A 123 -0.05 -27.07 5.71
CA GLN A 123 0.77 -28.13 5.15
C GLN A 123 -0.11 -29.36 4.89
N PRO A 124 -0.06 -29.93 3.68
CA PRO A 124 -0.80 -31.18 3.44
C PRO A 124 -0.25 -32.35 4.26
#